data_ec2527ed40781ba970ca4abe95cb9ae0
#
_entry.id   ec2527ed40781ba970ca4abe95cb9ae0
#
_cell.length_a   1.000
_cell.length_b   1.000
_cell.length_c   1.000
_cell.angle_alpha   90.00
_cell.angle_beta   90.00
_cell.angle_gamma   90.00
#
_symmetry.space_group_name_H-M   'P 1'
#
loop_
_entity.id
_entity.type
_entity.pdbx_description
1 polymer ?
#
loop_
_entity_poly.entity_id
_entity_poly.type
_entity_poly.pdbx_seq_one_letter_code
_entity_poly.pdbx_strand_id
1 'polypeptide(L)'
;IRYAESDERQDNPILLTNPWPESLYAFLPIWQTLSQHSHLLAIDLPGFGQSERRNDLLSPRAMGEFLIRLIDEWGLNTPHIVAPDVGTPAALFAAALHPGKLRSLVVGSGGTAYPLQVGGVLKDIIDAPDLEAFRAIDPRVTLGASLDKGHEHYRLPAEVREDYLQSYEGDRFVESTRYVRSYPQELPILGELLPGIQTPVQLIFSRRDDLVPPINGEYLHERLPNSKLDILDTGHYAWEDVADQYAAIISAWVMGGYQNTGA
;
A
#
# COMPACT_ATOMS: atom_id res chain seq x y z
N ILE A 1 -11.75 9.82 8.30
CA ILE A 1 -10.78 9.48 7.23
C ILE A 1 -10.46 10.73 6.44
N ARG A 2 -9.16 11.04 6.26
CA ARG A 2 -8.70 12.02 5.27
C ARG A 2 -8.76 11.37 3.89
N TYR A 3 -9.30 12.09 2.92
CA TYR A 3 -9.40 11.58 1.54
C TYR A 3 -9.26 12.72 0.52
N ALA A 4 -8.95 12.34 -0.72
CA ALA A 4 -9.02 13.16 -1.89
C ALA A 4 -9.85 12.44 -2.97
N GLU A 5 -10.61 13.20 -3.76
CA GLU A 5 -11.48 12.69 -4.82
C GLU A 5 -11.20 13.46 -6.11
N SER A 6 -11.21 12.78 -7.26
CA SER A 6 -11.13 13.44 -8.56
C SER A 6 -12.45 14.11 -8.93
N ASP A 7 -12.38 15.22 -9.69
CA ASP A 7 -13.55 16.04 -10.03
C ASP A 7 -14.58 15.30 -10.88
N GLU A 8 -14.13 14.43 -11.79
CA GLU A 8 -15.01 13.71 -12.71
C GLU A 8 -15.31 12.30 -12.17
N ARG A 9 -16.60 12.02 -11.98
CA ARG A 9 -17.08 10.67 -11.67
C ARG A 9 -17.19 9.86 -12.94
N GLN A 10 -16.36 8.84 -13.06
CA GLN A 10 -16.39 7.85 -14.13
C GLN A 10 -16.86 6.49 -13.58
N ASP A 11 -17.34 5.63 -14.44
CA ASP A 11 -17.87 4.30 -14.04
C ASP A 11 -16.79 3.29 -13.60
N ASN A 12 -15.53 3.72 -13.52
CA ASN A 12 -14.38 2.89 -13.19
C ASN A 12 -13.66 3.41 -11.92
N PRO A 13 -14.23 3.22 -10.71
CA PRO A 13 -13.65 3.76 -9.49
C PRO A 13 -12.37 3.04 -9.10
N ILE A 14 -11.35 3.81 -8.71
CA ILE A 14 -10.11 3.34 -8.10
C ILE A 14 -10.02 3.90 -6.67
N LEU A 15 -9.93 3.02 -5.68
CA LEU A 15 -9.59 3.37 -4.32
C LEU A 15 -8.08 3.21 -4.13
N LEU A 16 -7.38 4.31 -3.79
CA LEU A 16 -5.95 4.31 -3.51
C LEU A 16 -5.73 4.43 -2.00
N THR A 17 -4.90 3.58 -1.43
CA THR A 17 -4.54 3.63 -0.01
C THR A 17 -3.11 4.09 0.17
N ASN A 18 -2.89 5.06 1.05
CA ASN A 18 -1.56 5.62 1.26
C ASN A 18 -0.52 4.55 1.65
N PRO A 19 0.72 4.70 1.18
CA PRO A 19 1.86 3.97 1.72
C PRO A 19 2.34 4.54 3.06
N TRP A 20 3.19 3.82 3.78
CA TRP A 20 3.79 4.24 5.04
C TRP A 20 5.32 4.41 4.90
N PRO A 21 5.92 5.49 5.41
CA PRO A 21 5.37 6.54 6.26
C PRO A 21 4.95 7.83 5.51
N GLU A 22 4.23 7.70 4.45
CA GLU A 22 3.73 8.78 3.61
C GLU A 22 2.25 9.09 3.92
N SER A 23 1.61 9.84 3.04
CA SER A 23 0.18 10.11 3.03
C SER A 23 -0.40 9.90 1.64
N LEU A 24 -1.68 10.20 1.46
CA LEU A 24 -2.35 10.17 0.15
C LEU A 24 -1.67 11.05 -0.92
N TYR A 25 -0.82 11.98 -0.53
CA TYR A 25 -0.01 12.78 -1.47
C TYR A 25 1.04 11.98 -2.24
N ALA A 26 1.36 10.76 -1.82
CA ALA A 26 2.19 9.83 -2.58
C ALA A 26 1.68 9.58 -4.02
N PHE A 27 0.39 9.81 -4.25
CA PHE A 27 -0.24 9.63 -5.55
C PHE A 27 -0.28 10.89 -6.43
N LEU A 28 0.23 12.03 -5.96
CA LEU A 28 0.28 13.27 -6.75
C LEU A 28 0.94 13.07 -8.13
N PRO A 29 2.09 12.38 -8.25
CA PRO A 29 2.76 12.22 -9.53
C PRO A 29 1.96 11.41 -10.55
N ILE A 30 1.09 10.50 -10.10
CA ILE A 30 0.29 9.62 -10.97
C ILE A 30 -1.17 10.07 -11.11
N TRP A 31 -1.61 11.05 -10.30
CA TRP A 31 -3.00 11.47 -10.19
C TRP A 31 -3.61 11.88 -11.53
N GLN A 32 -2.94 12.79 -12.24
CA GLN A 32 -3.45 13.32 -13.50
C GLN A 32 -3.58 12.23 -14.56
N THR A 33 -2.65 11.29 -14.63
CA THR A 33 -2.69 10.20 -15.61
C THR A 33 -3.85 9.26 -15.32
N LEU A 34 -4.06 8.87 -14.07
CA LEU A 34 -5.12 7.94 -13.68
C LEU A 34 -6.52 8.56 -13.78
N SER A 35 -6.66 9.84 -13.43
CA SER A 35 -7.96 10.54 -13.45
C SER A 35 -8.53 10.75 -14.85
N GLN A 36 -7.73 10.59 -15.91
CA GLN A 36 -8.22 10.64 -17.28
C GLN A 36 -9.21 9.53 -17.64
N HIS A 37 -9.13 8.40 -16.94
CA HIS A 37 -9.88 7.18 -17.29
C HIS A 37 -10.61 6.53 -16.12
N SER A 38 -10.48 7.10 -14.92
CA SER A 38 -11.02 6.52 -13.70
C SER A 38 -11.43 7.58 -12.69
N HIS A 39 -12.48 7.30 -11.94
CA HIS A 39 -12.84 8.06 -10.77
C HIS A 39 -11.89 7.69 -9.61
N LEU A 40 -11.10 8.61 -9.12
CA LEU A 40 -10.10 8.38 -8.10
C LEU A 40 -10.59 8.79 -6.72
N LEU A 41 -10.36 7.93 -5.76
CA LEU A 41 -10.54 8.16 -4.33
C LEU A 41 -9.26 7.73 -3.62
N ALA A 42 -8.47 8.68 -3.14
CA ALA A 42 -7.28 8.37 -2.33
C ALA A 42 -7.56 8.61 -0.85
N ILE A 43 -7.11 7.71 0.01
CA ILE A 43 -7.32 7.80 1.45
C ILE A 43 -6.01 7.69 2.23
N ASP A 44 -5.94 8.37 3.35
CA ASP A 44 -5.07 7.97 4.44
C ASP A 44 -5.77 6.87 5.25
N LEU A 45 -5.14 5.71 5.37
CA LEU A 45 -5.66 4.60 6.17
C LEU A 45 -5.77 4.99 7.67
N PRO A 46 -6.72 4.43 8.43
CA PRO A 46 -6.80 4.65 9.87
C PRO A 46 -5.47 4.41 10.59
N GLY A 47 -4.99 5.43 11.31
CA GLY A 47 -3.70 5.37 12.00
C GLY A 47 -2.49 5.79 11.18
N PHE A 48 -2.67 6.02 9.88
CA PHE A 48 -1.66 6.50 8.95
C PHE A 48 -2.02 7.88 8.41
N GLY A 49 -1.04 8.56 7.80
CA GLY A 49 -1.24 9.91 7.28
C GLY A 49 -1.89 10.82 8.33
N GLN A 50 -2.87 11.61 7.91
CA GLN A 50 -3.63 12.49 8.82
C GLN A 50 -5.03 11.95 9.16
N SER A 51 -5.31 10.67 8.87
CA SER A 51 -6.54 10.01 9.32
C SER A 51 -6.54 9.77 10.83
N GLU A 52 -7.74 9.61 11.41
CA GLU A 52 -7.90 9.26 12.83
C GLU A 52 -7.19 7.94 13.15
N ARG A 53 -6.52 7.91 14.30
CA ARG A 53 -5.91 6.68 14.80
C ARG A 53 -6.98 5.77 15.39
N ARG A 54 -7.01 4.55 14.89
CA ARG A 54 -7.88 3.47 15.36
C ARG A 54 -7.02 2.24 15.63
N ASN A 55 -6.65 2.04 16.89
CA ASN A 55 -5.75 0.94 17.30
C ASN A 55 -6.31 -0.45 16.99
N ASP A 56 -7.63 -0.58 16.97
CA ASP A 56 -8.35 -1.80 16.59
C ASP A 56 -8.24 -2.16 15.10
N LEU A 57 -7.76 -1.24 14.28
CA LEU A 57 -7.56 -1.43 12.83
C LEU A 57 -6.07 -1.61 12.45
N LEU A 58 -5.14 -1.55 13.41
CA LEU A 58 -3.71 -1.64 13.15
C LEU A 58 -3.23 -3.09 12.99
N SER A 59 -3.86 -3.82 12.07
CA SER A 59 -3.36 -5.08 11.51
C SER A 59 -3.87 -5.26 10.07
N PRO A 60 -3.18 -6.02 9.21
CA PRO A 60 -3.57 -6.23 7.82
C PRO A 60 -5.01 -6.73 7.67
N ARG A 61 -5.40 -7.71 8.48
CA ARG A 61 -6.75 -8.29 8.42
C ARG A 61 -7.82 -7.28 8.83
N ALA A 62 -7.65 -6.61 9.97
CA ALA A 62 -8.62 -5.62 10.44
C ALA A 62 -8.73 -4.44 9.47
N MET A 63 -7.62 -4.04 8.85
CA MET A 63 -7.60 -3.01 7.82
C MET A 63 -8.31 -3.47 6.54
N GLY A 64 -8.15 -4.72 6.13
CA GLY A 64 -8.89 -5.30 5.00
C GLY A 64 -10.41 -5.26 5.22
N GLU A 65 -10.86 -5.64 6.42
CA GLU A 65 -12.28 -5.53 6.81
C GLU A 65 -12.76 -4.06 6.81
N PHE A 66 -11.91 -3.13 7.24
CA PHE A 66 -12.20 -1.71 7.18
C PHE A 66 -12.39 -1.23 5.73
N LEU A 67 -11.52 -1.64 4.80
CA LEU A 67 -11.63 -1.25 3.39
C LEU A 67 -12.97 -1.69 2.79
N ILE A 68 -13.45 -2.89 3.09
CA ILE A 68 -14.74 -3.36 2.61
C ILE A 68 -15.90 -2.54 3.18
N ARG A 69 -15.87 -2.23 4.48
CA ARG A 69 -16.89 -1.36 5.09
C ARG A 69 -16.88 0.04 4.47
N LEU A 70 -15.70 0.60 4.17
CA LEU A 70 -15.59 1.91 3.51
C LEU A 70 -16.17 1.88 2.10
N ILE A 71 -15.89 0.83 1.33
CA ILE A 71 -16.43 0.62 -0.02
C ILE A 71 -17.95 0.56 0.02
N ASP A 72 -18.52 -0.19 0.95
CA ASP A 72 -19.97 -0.30 1.13
C ASP A 72 -20.60 1.03 1.57
N GLU A 73 -20.01 1.74 2.51
CA GLU A 73 -20.47 3.04 3.02
C GLU A 73 -20.43 4.15 1.93
N TRP A 74 -19.40 4.13 1.10
CA TRP A 74 -19.28 5.09 -0.01
C TRP A 74 -20.05 4.67 -1.25
N GLY A 75 -20.69 3.51 -1.25
CA GLY A 75 -21.47 3.00 -2.36
C GLY A 75 -20.64 2.71 -3.62
N LEU A 76 -19.36 2.35 -3.44
CA LEU A 76 -18.48 2.03 -4.55
C LEU A 76 -18.83 0.63 -5.11
N ASN A 77 -19.27 0.60 -6.36
CA ASN A 77 -19.65 -0.65 -6.99
C ASN A 77 -18.41 -1.37 -7.56
N THR A 78 -17.94 -2.40 -6.85
CA THR A 78 -16.80 -3.24 -7.26
C THR A 78 -15.61 -2.41 -7.77
N PRO A 79 -14.95 -1.59 -6.91
CA PRO A 79 -13.84 -0.74 -7.32
C PRO A 79 -12.59 -1.58 -7.63
N HIS A 80 -11.66 -0.98 -8.38
CA HIS A 80 -10.25 -1.37 -8.32
C HIS A 80 -9.63 -0.81 -7.03
N ILE A 81 -8.68 -1.54 -6.43
CA ILE A 81 -7.88 -1.02 -5.32
C ILE A 81 -6.42 -0.92 -5.78
N VAL A 82 -5.81 0.24 -5.59
CA VAL A 82 -4.37 0.47 -5.71
C VAL A 82 -3.82 0.66 -4.30
N ALA A 83 -3.09 -0.31 -3.80
CA ALA A 83 -2.68 -0.40 -2.40
C ALA A 83 -1.21 -0.83 -2.27
N PRO A 84 -0.25 0.09 -2.48
CA PRO A 84 1.16 -0.20 -2.25
C PRO A 84 1.47 -0.33 -0.75
N ASP A 85 2.64 -0.85 -0.43
CA ASP A 85 3.26 -0.92 0.88
C ASP A 85 2.32 -1.52 1.95
N VAL A 86 2.00 -0.82 3.05
CA VAL A 86 1.10 -1.32 4.11
C VAL A 86 -0.30 -1.64 3.60
N GLY A 87 -0.72 -1.04 2.49
CA GLY A 87 -1.98 -1.35 1.83
C GLY A 87 -2.02 -2.74 1.21
N THR A 88 -0.88 -3.28 0.79
CA THR A 88 -0.77 -4.57 0.09
C THR A 88 -1.41 -5.74 0.86
N PRO A 89 -0.96 -6.08 2.07
CA PRO A 89 -1.56 -7.19 2.79
C PRO A 89 -3.02 -6.92 3.20
N ALA A 90 -3.40 -5.65 3.44
CA ALA A 90 -4.79 -5.29 3.75
C ALA A 90 -5.72 -5.55 2.57
N ALA A 91 -5.34 -5.12 1.36
CA ALA A 91 -6.13 -5.35 0.14
C ALA A 91 -6.26 -6.85 -0.20
N LEU A 92 -5.20 -7.63 0.03
CA LEU A 92 -5.23 -9.09 -0.15
C LEU A 92 -6.18 -9.77 0.86
N PHE A 93 -6.17 -9.36 2.13
CA PHE A 93 -7.17 -9.83 3.11
C PHE A 93 -8.60 -9.44 2.71
N ALA A 94 -8.80 -8.20 2.24
CA ALA A 94 -10.12 -7.77 1.76
C ALA A 94 -10.63 -8.67 0.62
N ALA A 95 -9.78 -8.97 -0.37
CA ALA A 95 -10.13 -9.85 -1.48
C ALA A 95 -10.39 -11.30 -1.06
N ALA A 96 -9.58 -11.82 -0.11
CA ALA A 96 -9.72 -13.20 0.39
C ALA A 96 -10.98 -13.41 1.20
N LEU A 97 -11.32 -12.47 2.08
CA LEU A 97 -12.44 -12.57 3.01
C LEU A 97 -13.78 -12.14 2.39
N HIS A 98 -13.75 -11.33 1.32
CA HIS A 98 -14.95 -10.80 0.65
C HIS A 98 -14.91 -11.00 -0.87
N PRO A 99 -15.01 -12.27 -1.34
CA PRO A 99 -14.99 -12.57 -2.77
C PRO A 99 -16.06 -11.80 -3.55
N GLY A 100 -15.69 -11.24 -4.70
CA GLY A 100 -16.60 -10.51 -5.59
C GLY A 100 -16.87 -9.05 -5.22
N LYS A 101 -16.35 -8.54 -4.09
CA LYS A 101 -16.47 -7.12 -3.71
C LYS A 101 -15.52 -6.19 -4.48
N LEU A 102 -14.44 -6.73 -5.01
CA LEU A 102 -13.39 -5.97 -5.68
C LEU A 102 -13.26 -6.41 -7.13
N ARG A 103 -13.11 -5.47 -8.06
CA ARG A 103 -12.91 -5.73 -9.49
C ARG A 103 -11.52 -6.28 -9.76
N SER A 104 -10.50 -5.63 -9.25
CA SER A 104 -9.12 -6.10 -9.26
C SER A 104 -8.27 -5.37 -8.22
N LEU A 105 -7.08 -5.86 -7.99
CA LEU A 105 -6.07 -5.24 -7.14
C LEU A 105 -4.85 -4.82 -7.97
N VAL A 106 -4.22 -3.72 -7.56
CA VAL A 106 -2.83 -3.37 -7.88
C VAL A 106 -2.12 -3.21 -6.54
N VAL A 107 -1.20 -4.08 -6.22
CA VAL A 107 -0.49 -4.12 -4.93
C VAL A 107 1.00 -4.33 -5.14
N GLY A 108 1.82 -3.97 -4.17
CA GLY A 108 3.27 -4.16 -4.26
C GLY A 108 4.03 -3.45 -3.16
N SER A 109 5.34 -3.70 -3.11
CA SER A 109 6.26 -3.14 -2.10
C SER A 109 5.79 -3.27 -0.65
N GLY A 110 4.90 -4.24 -0.37
CA GLY A 110 4.41 -4.59 0.96
C GLY A 110 4.92 -5.94 1.43
N GLY A 111 5.24 -6.07 2.70
CA GLY A 111 5.66 -7.35 3.30
C GLY A 111 4.51 -8.35 3.28
N THR A 112 4.72 -9.49 2.62
CA THR A 112 3.67 -10.50 2.39
C THR A 112 4.18 -11.94 2.48
N ALA A 113 5.47 -12.17 2.24
CA ALA A 113 6.04 -13.51 2.28
C ALA A 113 6.13 -14.06 3.71
N TYR A 114 5.92 -15.36 3.83
CA TYR A 114 6.20 -16.08 5.05
C TYR A 114 7.03 -17.33 4.75
N PRO A 115 8.17 -17.57 5.41
CA PRO A 115 8.78 -16.73 6.48
C PRO A 115 9.04 -15.30 6.05
N LEU A 116 8.90 -14.35 6.99
CA LEU A 116 8.95 -12.92 6.74
C LEU A 116 10.25 -12.50 6.00
N GLN A 117 10.08 -11.80 4.89
CA GLN A 117 11.16 -11.32 4.02
C GLN A 117 11.11 -9.79 3.95
N VAL A 118 11.64 -9.13 4.96
CA VAL A 118 11.79 -7.67 5.05
C VAL A 118 13.18 -7.32 5.55
N GLY A 119 13.66 -6.11 5.25
CA GLY A 119 14.99 -5.65 5.61
C GLY A 119 14.99 -4.30 6.31
N GLY A 120 16.21 -3.79 6.56
CA GLY A 120 16.45 -2.46 7.09
C GLY A 120 15.69 -2.15 8.38
N VAL A 121 15.31 -0.89 8.54
CA VAL A 121 14.58 -0.40 9.71
C VAL A 121 13.23 -1.10 9.93
N LEU A 122 12.60 -1.59 8.87
CA LEU A 122 11.34 -2.33 8.98
C LEU A 122 11.53 -3.64 9.76
N LYS A 123 12.61 -4.36 9.48
CA LYS A 123 12.96 -5.57 10.23
C LYS A 123 13.28 -5.24 11.69
N ASP A 124 14.04 -4.17 11.95
CA ASP A 124 14.39 -3.77 13.32
C ASP A 124 13.15 -3.43 14.14
N ILE A 125 12.16 -2.75 13.56
CA ILE A 125 10.87 -2.43 14.19
C ILE A 125 10.09 -3.71 14.54
N ILE A 126 10.03 -4.66 13.62
CA ILE A 126 9.27 -5.90 13.81
C ILE A 126 9.91 -6.79 14.87
N ASP A 127 11.23 -6.90 14.85
CA ASP A 127 11.99 -7.77 15.76
C ASP A 127 12.21 -7.16 17.16
N ALA A 128 11.98 -5.86 17.32
CA ALA A 128 12.16 -5.18 18.60
C ALA A 128 11.27 -5.80 19.71
N PRO A 129 11.79 -6.04 20.91
CA PRO A 129 10.99 -6.60 22.01
C PRO A 129 9.84 -5.68 22.43
N ASP A 130 10.07 -4.36 22.35
CA ASP A 130 9.09 -3.31 22.62
C ASP A 130 9.35 -2.07 21.75
N LEU A 131 8.60 -1.01 21.95
CA LEU A 131 8.68 0.23 21.16
C LEU A 131 9.35 1.39 21.94
N GLU A 132 9.86 1.15 23.15
CA GLU A 132 10.37 2.24 24.00
C GLU A 132 11.58 2.95 23.39
N ALA A 133 12.48 2.20 22.73
CA ALA A 133 13.63 2.78 22.04
C ALA A 133 13.20 3.72 20.89
N PHE A 134 12.10 3.41 20.21
CA PHE A 134 11.57 4.23 19.10
C PHE A 134 10.83 5.47 19.62
N ARG A 135 10.25 5.43 20.83
CA ARG A 135 9.58 6.59 21.45
C ARG A 135 10.54 7.72 21.81
N ALA A 136 11.81 7.40 22.03
CA ALA A 136 12.83 8.38 22.36
C ALA A 136 13.38 9.13 21.13
N ILE A 137 13.04 8.68 19.93
CA ILE A 137 13.54 9.25 18.66
C ILE A 137 12.54 10.30 18.17
N ASP A 138 13.06 11.46 17.76
CA ASP A 138 12.23 12.45 17.06
C ASP A 138 11.79 11.91 15.69
N PRO A 139 10.47 11.68 15.48
CA PRO A 139 9.98 11.13 14.24
C PRO A 139 10.36 11.99 13.02
N ARG A 140 10.36 13.31 13.13
CA ARG A 140 10.70 14.22 12.03
C ARG A 140 12.12 14.02 11.53
N VAL A 141 13.07 13.76 12.43
CA VAL A 141 14.48 13.51 12.07
C VAL A 141 14.61 12.17 11.35
N THR A 142 14.01 11.12 11.92
CA THR A 142 14.10 9.76 11.36
C THR A 142 13.39 9.66 10.00
N LEU A 143 12.15 10.14 9.91
CA LEU A 143 11.38 10.11 8.67
C LEU A 143 12.01 11.02 7.61
N GLY A 144 12.45 12.23 7.98
CA GLY A 144 13.14 13.12 7.06
C GLY A 144 14.35 12.46 6.43
N ALA A 145 15.18 11.80 7.23
CA ALA A 145 16.34 11.07 6.73
C ALA A 145 15.97 9.86 5.85
N SER A 146 14.86 9.16 6.17
CA SER A 146 14.35 8.05 5.37
C SER A 146 13.84 8.52 4.01
N LEU A 147 13.04 9.57 3.97
CA LEU A 147 12.52 10.17 2.74
C LEU A 147 13.66 10.70 1.86
N ASP A 148 14.65 11.39 2.45
CA ASP A 148 15.78 11.96 1.71
C ASP A 148 16.69 10.89 1.10
N LYS A 149 16.74 9.68 1.66
CA LYS A 149 17.55 8.55 1.17
C LYS A 149 16.77 7.58 0.29
N GLY A 150 15.47 7.43 0.52
CA GLY A 150 14.62 6.43 -0.11
C GLY A 150 14.27 6.76 -1.54
N HIS A 151 14.17 8.05 -1.89
CA HIS A 151 13.92 8.51 -3.26
C HIS A 151 15.21 8.54 -4.07
N GLU A 152 15.26 7.83 -5.17
CA GLU A 152 16.41 7.81 -6.07
C GLU A 152 16.37 8.97 -7.09
N HIS A 153 15.19 9.27 -7.62
CA HIS A 153 15.00 10.22 -8.71
C HIS A 153 14.00 11.32 -8.39
N TYR A 154 12.94 11.01 -7.67
CA TYR A 154 11.90 11.97 -7.34
C TYR A 154 12.38 12.98 -6.29
N ARG A 155 11.99 14.23 -6.48
CA ARG A 155 12.23 15.29 -5.51
C ARG A 155 10.92 15.73 -4.91
N LEU A 156 10.70 15.35 -3.65
CA LEU A 156 9.49 15.70 -2.92
C LEU A 156 9.30 17.23 -2.90
N PRO A 157 8.15 17.76 -3.35
CA PRO A 157 7.77 19.13 -3.08
C PRO A 157 7.80 19.41 -1.57
N ALA A 158 8.19 20.63 -1.19
CA ALA A 158 8.36 20.98 0.23
C ALA A 158 7.08 20.79 1.04
N GLU A 159 5.92 21.12 0.45
CA GLU A 159 4.60 20.95 1.05
C GLU A 159 4.22 19.47 1.24
N VAL A 160 4.59 18.60 0.30
CA VAL A 160 4.34 17.15 0.39
C VAL A 160 5.22 16.54 1.49
N ARG A 161 6.50 16.91 1.48
CA ARG A 161 7.44 16.47 2.53
C ARG A 161 6.97 16.90 3.91
N GLU A 162 6.48 18.13 4.04
CA GLU A 162 5.96 18.62 5.31
C GLU A 162 4.69 17.89 5.73
N ASP A 163 3.79 17.57 4.79
CA ASP A 163 2.60 16.76 5.07
C ASP A 163 2.96 15.38 5.63
N TYR A 164 3.96 14.70 5.01
CA TYR A 164 4.44 13.41 5.51
C TYR A 164 5.00 13.52 6.93
N LEU A 165 5.83 14.52 7.19
CA LEU A 165 6.43 14.72 8.52
C LEU A 165 5.38 15.03 9.59
N GLN A 166 4.41 15.92 9.29
CA GLN A 166 3.31 16.24 10.20
C GLN A 166 2.40 15.05 10.50
N SER A 167 2.21 14.17 9.51
CA SER A 167 1.37 12.98 9.64
C SER A 167 1.82 12.03 10.75
N TYR A 168 3.09 12.10 11.13
CA TYR A 168 3.69 11.16 12.10
C TYR A 168 4.31 11.84 13.31
N GLU A 169 3.93 13.08 13.61
CA GLU A 169 4.38 13.80 14.81
C GLU A 169 3.90 13.14 16.11
N GLY A 170 4.62 13.43 17.19
CA GLY A 170 4.33 12.91 18.51
C GLY A 170 4.49 11.38 18.57
N ASP A 171 3.47 10.71 19.05
CA ASP A 171 3.46 9.24 19.16
C ASP A 171 2.94 8.52 17.90
N ARG A 172 2.46 9.25 16.90
CA ARG A 172 1.79 8.67 15.73
C ARG A 172 2.71 7.72 14.94
N PHE A 173 3.98 8.09 14.75
CA PHE A 173 4.94 7.21 14.07
C PHE A 173 5.05 5.87 14.80
N VAL A 174 5.37 5.92 16.10
CA VAL A 174 5.57 4.70 16.90
C VAL A 174 4.30 3.87 16.97
N GLU A 175 3.15 4.49 17.16
CA GLU A 175 1.89 3.76 17.23
C GLU A 175 1.50 3.13 15.87
N SER A 176 1.82 3.76 14.74
CA SER A 176 1.58 3.17 13.41
C SER A 176 2.39 1.89 13.17
N THR A 177 3.57 1.75 13.82
CA THR A 177 4.41 0.55 13.70
C THR A 177 3.73 -0.72 14.22
N ARG A 178 2.68 -0.59 15.05
CA ARG A 178 1.89 -1.74 15.53
C ARG A 178 1.34 -2.57 14.37
N TYR A 179 1.04 -1.92 13.26
CA TYR A 179 0.56 -2.58 12.06
C TYR A 179 1.58 -3.60 11.53
N VAL A 180 2.81 -3.17 11.25
CA VAL A 180 3.86 -4.06 10.72
C VAL A 180 4.33 -5.08 11.75
N ARG A 181 4.25 -4.75 13.05
CA ARG A 181 4.55 -5.68 14.14
C ARG A 181 3.53 -6.82 14.27
N SER A 182 2.37 -6.71 13.63
CA SER A 182 1.40 -7.80 13.55
C SER A 182 1.71 -8.82 12.43
N TYR A 183 2.65 -8.52 11.53
CA TYR A 183 2.99 -9.37 10.38
C TYR A 183 3.33 -10.82 10.75
N PRO A 184 4.14 -11.11 11.80
CA PRO A 184 4.46 -12.48 12.18
C PRO A 184 3.22 -13.33 12.50
N GLN A 185 2.13 -12.72 12.96
CA GLN A 185 0.87 -13.40 13.28
C GLN A 185 -0.10 -13.44 12.07
N GLU A 186 -0.12 -12.38 11.27
CA GLU A 186 -1.10 -12.20 10.20
C GLU A 186 -0.67 -12.83 8.87
N LEU A 187 0.63 -12.74 8.50
CA LEU A 187 1.08 -13.21 7.19
C LEU A 187 1.01 -14.74 6.99
N PRO A 188 1.22 -15.59 8.00
CA PRO A 188 0.95 -17.02 7.84
C PRO A 188 -0.50 -17.29 7.45
N ILE A 189 -1.46 -16.58 8.06
CA ILE A 189 -2.89 -16.69 7.76
C ILE A 189 -3.17 -16.23 6.34
N LEU A 190 -2.59 -15.08 5.93
CA LEU A 190 -2.72 -14.60 4.56
C LEU A 190 -2.19 -15.63 3.57
N GLY A 191 -1.01 -16.22 3.84
CA GLY A 191 -0.39 -17.21 2.99
C GLY A 191 -1.30 -18.41 2.69
N GLU A 192 -2.09 -18.87 3.68
CA GLU A 192 -3.08 -19.94 3.52
C GLU A 192 -4.29 -19.51 2.66
N LEU A 193 -4.62 -18.22 2.65
CA LEU A 193 -5.76 -17.67 1.91
C LEU A 193 -5.45 -17.35 0.44
N LEU A 194 -4.18 -17.06 0.10
CA LEU A 194 -3.77 -16.62 -1.24
C LEU A 194 -4.28 -17.50 -2.39
N PRO A 195 -4.22 -18.86 -2.31
CA PRO A 195 -4.69 -19.73 -3.40
C PRO A 195 -6.20 -19.62 -3.66
N GLY A 196 -6.97 -19.11 -2.70
CA GLY A 196 -8.42 -18.90 -2.81
C GLY A 196 -8.83 -17.57 -3.44
N ILE A 197 -7.91 -16.62 -3.59
CA ILE A 197 -8.22 -15.28 -4.12
C ILE A 197 -8.45 -15.35 -5.63
N GLN A 198 -9.72 -15.21 -6.04
CA GLN A 198 -10.08 -15.18 -7.46
C GLN A 198 -10.02 -13.80 -8.08
N THR A 199 -10.01 -12.75 -7.26
CA THR A 199 -9.84 -11.36 -7.70
C THR A 199 -8.50 -11.22 -8.45
N PRO A 200 -8.49 -10.68 -9.69
CA PRO A 200 -7.25 -10.47 -10.44
C PRO A 200 -6.31 -9.50 -9.72
N VAL A 201 -5.01 -9.80 -9.70
CA VAL A 201 -4.01 -9.03 -8.97
C VAL A 201 -2.84 -8.64 -9.88
N GLN A 202 -2.61 -7.34 -10.05
CA GLN A 202 -1.36 -6.80 -10.58
C GLN A 202 -0.40 -6.60 -9.41
N LEU A 203 0.77 -7.21 -9.50
CA LEU A 203 1.85 -7.09 -8.55
C LEU A 203 2.91 -6.15 -9.13
N ILE A 204 3.28 -5.08 -8.41
CA ILE A 204 4.34 -4.16 -8.80
C ILE A 204 5.36 -4.10 -7.66
N PHE A 205 6.55 -4.63 -7.90
CA PHE A 205 7.65 -4.62 -6.93
C PHE A 205 8.88 -3.95 -7.53
N SER A 206 9.84 -3.61 -6.69
CA SER A 206 11.05 -2.89 -7.08
C SER A 206 12.30 -3.77 -6.89
N ARG A 207 13.20 -3.73 -7.87
CA ARG A 207 14.41 -4.55 -7.88
C ARG A 207 15.40 -4.18 -6.78
N ARG A 208 15.48 -2.89 -6.44
CA ARG A 208 16.42 -2.35 -5.44
C ARG A 208 15.74 -1.97 -4.12
N ASP A 209 14.59 -2.56 -3.84
CA ASP A 209 13.89 -2.36 -2.57
C ASP A 209 14.55 -3.20 -1.46
N ASP A 210 15.31 -2.53 -0.61
CA ASP A 210 15.99 -3.15 0.54
C ASP A 210 15.07 -3.33 1.75
N LEU A 211 13.91 -2.66 1.78
CA LEU A 211 12.91 -2.78 2.86
C LEU A 211 11.97 -3.95 2.62
N VAL A 212 11.45 -4.07 1.39
CA VAL A 212 10.56 -5.14 0.96
C VAL A 212 11.05 -5.74 -0.36
N PRO A 213 12.03 -6.64 -0.31
CA PRO A 213 12.65 -7.22 -1.50
C PRO A 213 11.63 -7.90 -2.44
N PRO A 214 11.93 -7.97 -3.76
CA PRO A 214 11.01 -8.49 -4.78
C PRO A 214 10.59 -9.95 -4.57
N ILE A 215 11.29 -10.70 -3.73
CA ILE A 215 10.89 -12.05 -3.31
C ILE A 215 9.47 -12.09 -2.72
N ASN A 216 8.98 -10.98 -2.14
CA ASN A 216 7.58 -10.87 -1.69
C ASN A 216 6.60 -10.92 -2.88
N GLY A 217 6.96 -10.28 -4.00
CA GLY A 217 6.17 -10.33 -5.23
C GLY A 217 6.17 -11.71 -5.88
N GLU A 218 7.33 -12.37 -5.91
CA GLU A 218 7.48 -13.75 -6.39
C GLU A 218 6.65 -14.71 -5.54
N TYR A 219 6.72 -14.59 -4.22
CA TYR A 219 5.91 -15.36 -3.27
C TYR A 219 4.40 -15.23 -3.52
N LEU A 220 3.93 -14.02 -3.78
CA LEU A 220 2.53 -13.76 -4.11
C LEU A 220 2.16 -14.35 -5.47
N HIS A 221 3.00 -14.12 -6.50
CA HIS A 221 2.74 -14.57 -7.86
C HIS A 221 2.66 -16.10 -7.97
N GLU A 222 3.48 -16.82 -7.22
CA GLU A 222 3.45 -18.28 -7.15
C GLU A 222 2.16 -18.84 -6.54
N ARG A 223 1.44 -18.05 -5.70
CA ARG A 223 0.30 -18.53 -4.92
C ARG A 223 -1.04 -18.00 -5.37
N LEU A 224 -1.05 -16.83 -6.01
CA LEU A 224 -2.27 -16.21 -6.54
C LEU A 224 -2.63 -16.82 -7.89
N PRO A 225 -3.85 -17.37 -8.07
CA PRO A 225 -4.24 -18.02 -9.32
C PRO A 225 -4.35 -17.06 -10.52
N ASN A 226 -4.65 -15.79 -10.25
CA ASN A 226 -4.92 -14.76 -11.26
C ASN A 226 -4.03 -13.54 -11.02
N SER A 227 -2.73 -13.65 -11.24
CA SER A 227 -1.81 -12.52 -11.00
C SER A 227 -0.83 -12.31 -12.15
N LYS A 228 -0.38 -11.04 -12.24
CA LYS A 228 0.71 -10.61 -13.10
C LYS A 228 1.74 -9.89 -12.24
N LEU A 229 3.03 -10.15 -12.48
CA LEU A 229 4.14 -9.54 -11.75
C LEU A 229 5.00 -8.68 -12.67
N ASP A 230 5.15 -7.42 -12.31
CA ASP A 230 6.12 -6.49 -12.88
C ASP A 230 7.15 -6.08 -11.81
N ILE A 231 8.43 -6.15 -12.14
CA ILE A 231 9.54 -5.73 -11.26
C ILE A 231 10.22 -4.52 -11.90
N LEU A 232 10.06 -3.36 -11.28
CA LEU A 232 10.60 -2.10 -11.74
C LEU A 232 12.06 -1.91 -11.28
N ASP A 233 12.84 -1.21 -12.09
CA ASP A 233 14.25 -0.94 -11.77
C ASP A 233 14.38 0.36 -10.97
N THR A 234 13.97 0.32 -9.71
CA THR A 234 13.97 1.43 -8.75
C THR A 234 14.08 0.92 -7.32
N GLY A 235 14.14 1.84 -6.34
CA GLY A 235 14.04 1.60 -4.90
C GLY A 235 12.60 1.42 -4.43
N HIS A 236 12.37 1.61 -3.13
CA HIS A 236 11.09 1.31 -2.48
C HIS A 236 9.92 2.16 -3.00
N TYR A 237 10.13 3.45 -3.26
CA TYR A 237 9.08 4.43 -3.60
C TYR A 237 8.76 4.49 -5.09
N ALA A 238 8.42 3.34 -5.70
CA ALA A 238 8.18 3.24 -7.15
C ALA A 238 7.07 4.16 -7.66
N TRP A 239 6.02 4.41 -6.87
CA TRP A 239 4.89 5.28 -7.20
C TRP A 239 5.27 6.76 -7.37
N GLU A 240 6.43 7.16 -6.84
CA GLU A 240 7.01 8.49 -6.97
C GLU A 240 8.24 8.50 -7.88
N ASP A 241 9.21 7.58 -7.67
CA ASP A 241 10.49 7.58 -8.39
C ASP A 241 10.37 7.24 -9.88
N VAL A 242 9.45 6.37 -10.25
CA VAL A 242 9.16 5.96 -11.64
C VAL A 242 7.67 6.10 -11.94
N ALA A 243 7.10 7.22 -11.52
CA ALA A 243 5.67 7.50 -11.52
C ALA A 243 5.00 7.25 -12.89
N ASP A 244 5.62 7.67 -13.99
CA ASP A 244 5.07 7.48 -15.34
C ASP A 244 4.94 5.99 -15.67
N GLN A 245 5.94 5.18 -15.34
CA GLN A 245 5.94 3.74 -15.58
C GLN A 245 4.92 3.05 -14.66
N TYR A 246 4.87 3.45 -13.39
CA TYR A 246 3.92 2.94 -12.41
C TYR A 246 2.47 3.25 -12.83
N ALA A 247 2.18 4.49 -13.22
CA ALA A 247 0.87 4.90 -13.72
C ALA A 247 0.46 4.18 -15.02
N ALA A 248 1.41 3.95 -15.94
CA ALA A 248 1.13 3.22 -17.18
C ALA A 248 0.69 1.77 -16.92
N ILE A 249 1.33 1.07 -15.96
CA ILE A 249 0.95 -0.28 -15.56
C ILE A 249 -0.45 -0.28 -14.95
N ILE A 250 -0.74 0.64 -14.02
CA ILE A 250 -2.07 0.76 -13.40
C ILE A 250 -3.13 1.04 -14.47
N SER A 251 -2.91 2.02 -15.35
CA SER A 251 -3.85 2.38 -16.41
C SER A 251 -4.15 1.22 -17.34
N ALA A 252 -3.13 0.52 -17.83
CA ALA A 252 -3.31 -0.66 -18.67
C ALA A 252 -4.09 -1.77 -17.95
N TRP A 253 -3.84 -1.96 -16.66
CA TRP A 253 -4.51 -2.94 -15.83
C TRP A 253 -5.99 -2.63 -15.67
N VAL A 254 -6.34 -1.44 -15.19
CA VAL A 254 -7.73 -1.06 -14.90
C VAL A 254 -8.58 -0.88 -16.16
N MET A 255 -7.95 -0.58 -17.29
CA MET A 255 -8.63 -0.47 -18.59
C MET A 255 -8.86 -1.82 -19.30
N GLY A 256 -8.65 -2.94 -18.63
CA GLY A 256 -8.97 -4.27 -19.14
C GLY A 256 -7.87 -5.31 -19.01
N GLY A 257 -6.64 -4.92 -18.66
CA GLY A 257 -5.52 -5.85 -18.45
C GLY A 257 -5.81 -6.93 -17.39
N TYR A 258 -6.62 -6.60 -16.39
CA TYR A 258 -7.05 -7.52 -15.33
C TYR A 258 -7.88 -8.73 -15.82
N GLN A 259 -8.43 -8.67 -17.04
CA GLN A 259 -9.20 -9.76 -17.64
C GLN A 259 -8.30 -10.82 -18.29
N ASN A 260 -6.99 -10.58 -18.42
CA ASN A 260 -6.05 -11.40 -19.17
C ASN A 260 -4.89 -11.90 -18.27
N THR A 261 -5.21 -12.40 -17.07
CA THR A 261 -4.22 -12.93 -16.13
C THR A 261 -3.92 -14.41 -16.31
N GLY A 262 -4.62 -15.12 -17.17
CA GLY A 262 -4.45 -16.53 -17.44
C GLY A 262 -3.93 -16.75 -18.85
N ALA A 263 -2.62 -16.87 -19.00
CA ALA A 263 -1.97 -17.51 -20.14
C ALA A 263 -0.69 -18.19 -19.68
#